data_aeea39709fe66e62a5bc3d29849d198d
#
_entry.id   aeea39709fe66e62a5bc3d29849d198d
#
_cell.length_a   1.000
_cell.length_b   1.000
_cell.length_c   1.000
_cell.angle_alpha   90.00
_cell.angle_beta   90.00
_cell.angle_gamma   90.00
#
_symmetry.space_group_name_H-M   'P 1'
#
loop_
_entity.id
_entity.type
_entity.pdbx_description
1 polymer ?
#
loop_
_entity_poly.entity_id
_entity_poly.type
_entity_poly.pdbx_seq_one_letter_code
_entity_poly.pdbx_strand_id
1 'polypeptide(L)'
;MKKILFLLALLLLPLGVAEAQKVALVDMEFILKKDPAYTAMTRQIDDLSKRWQDEVTSIEKKAETAYKSYQGEAAFLSADQKKAREESIVALEKQAYDLKRKYFGPEGDLFKRREALMKPIQDRIWTAMKELARRGGLQLIIDRSSSKIVYADPALDVSESIVSILGLSGR
;
A
#
# COMPACT_ATOMS: atom_id res chain seq x y z
N MET A 1 9.09 -23.59 -67.28
CA MET A 1 8.23 -24.29 -66.30
C MET A 1 8.82 -24.29 -64.93
N LYS A 2 10.11 -24.59 -64.66
CA LYS A 2 10.71 -24.59 -63.28
C LYS A 2 10.69 -23.23 -62.56
N LYS A 3 10.80 -22.09 -63.27
CA LYS A 3 10.76 -20.74 -62.69
C LYS A 3 9.38 -20.32 -62.22
N ILE A 4 8.31 -20.81 -62.85
CA ILE A 4 6.92 -20.53 -62.49
C ILE A 4 6.56 -21.35 -61.20
N LEU A 5 7.09 -22.57 -61.09
CA LEU A 5 6.87 -23.41 -59.92
C LEU A 5 7.53 -22.81 -58.68
N PHE A 6 8.68 -22.13 -58.80
CA PHE A 6 9.40 -21.47 -57.72
C PHE A 6 8.68 -20.20 -57.26
N LEU A 7 8.04 -19.45 -58.16
CA LEU A 7 7.22 -18.29 -57.82
C LEU A 7 5.92 -18.70 -57.13
N LEU A 8 5.34 -19.84 -57.47
CA LEU A 8 4.14 -20.35 -56.78
C LEU A 8 4.45 -20.89 -55.39
N ALA A 9 5.64 -21.45 -55.15
CA ALA A 9 6.08 -21.90 -53.81
C ALA A 9 6.35 -20.72 -52.84
N LEU A 10 6.74 -19.56 -53.36
CA LEU A 10 6.97 -18.34 -52.56
C LEU A 10 5.65 -17.71 -52.09
N LEU A 11 4.53 -18.00 -52.75
CA LEU A 11 3.20 -17.50 -52.37
C LEU A 11 2.56 -18.32 -51.23
N LEU A 12 3.14 -19.49 -50.87
CA LEU A 12 2.67 -20.40 -49.83
C LEU A 12 3.44 -20.26 -48.51
N LEU A 13 4.28 -19.22 -48.35
CA LEU A 13 4.81 -18.90 -47.04
C LEU A 13 3.65 -18.55 -46.14
N PRO A 14 3.44 -19.26 -45.01
CA PRO A 14 2.42 -18.89 -44.06
C PRO A 14 2.73 -17.45 -43.60
N LEU A 15 1.86 -16.51 -43.97
CA LEU A 15 1.84 -15.20 -43.32
C LEU A 15 1.66 -15.50 -41.83
N GLY A 16 2.76 -15.49 -41.11
CA GLY A 16 2.72 -15.66 -39.65
C GLY A 16 1.69 -14.69 -39.13
N VAL A 17 0.59 -15.22 -38.59
CA VAL A 17 -0.43 -14.43 -37.93
C VAL A 17 0.32 -13.77 -36.74
N ALA A 18 0.68 -12.50 -36.91
CA ALA A 18 1.16 -11.71 -35.78
C ALA A 18 0.02 -11.70 -34.76
N GLU A 19 0.10 -12.55 -33.77
CA GLU A 19 -0.83 -12.47 -32.64
C GLU A 19 -0.65 -11.10 -32.03
N ALA A 20 -1.64 -10.23 -32.26
CA ALA A 20 -1.65 -8.91 -31.61
C ALA A 20 -1.54 -9.10 -30.11
N GLN A 21 -0.52 -8.51 -29.50
CA GLN A 21 -0.32 -8.55 -28.06
C GLN A 21 -1.58 -8.02 -27.37
N LYS A 22 -2.26 -8.87 -26.61
CA LYS A 22 -3.46 -8.48 -25.88
C LYS A 22 -3.06 -7.81 -24.59
N VAL A 23 -3.29 -6.50 -24.53
CA VAL A 23 -3.06 -5.65 -23.36
C VAL A 23 -4.39 -5.31 -22.72
N ALA A 24 -4.43 -5.22 -21.39
CA ALA A 24 -5.57 -4.74 -20.66
C ALA A 24 -5.14 -3.70 -19.60
N LEU A 25 -6.08 -2.90 -19.16
CA LEU A 25 -5.93 -1.94 -18.07
C LEU A 25 -6.76 -2.35 -16.87
N VAL A 26 -6.26 -2.06 -15.68
CA VAL A 26 -7.03 -2.16 -14.44
C VAL A 26 -6.92 -0.85 -13.67
N ASP A 27 -7.93 -0.54 -12.87
CA ASP A 27 -7.91 0.50 -11.87
C ASP A 27 -7.83 -0.15 -10.48
N MET A 28 -6.60 -0.24 -9.95
CA MET A 28 -6.38 -0.87 -8.64
C MET A 28 -7.07 -0.13 -7.51
N GLU A 29 -7.16 1.20 -7.60
CA GLU A 29 -7.85 2.01 -6.59
C GLU A 29 -9.35 1.70 -6.58
N PHE A 30 -9.96 1.59 -7.76
CA PHE A 30 -11.37 1.19 -7.91
C PHE A 30 -11.62 -0.21 -7.32
N ILE A 31 -10.78 -1.20 -7.66
CA ILE A 31 -10.91 -2.58 -7.16
C ILE A 31 -10.80 -2.61 -5.63
N LEU A 32 -9.78 -1.94 -5.07
CA LEU A 32 -9.58 -1.87 -3.62
C LEU A 32 -10.75 -1.20 -2.89
N LYS A 33 -11.31 -0.12 -3.43
CA LYS A 33 -12.47 0.57 -2.85
C LYS A 33 -13.73 -0.32 -2.82
N LYS A 34 -13.86 -1.24 -3.75
CA LYS A 34 -14.96 -2.23 -3.78
C LYS A 34 -14.76 -3.38 -2.81
N ASP A 35 -13.55 -3.59 -2.29
CA ASP A 35 -13.23 -4.70 -1.40
C ASP A 35 -13.52 -4.38 0.06
N PRO A 36 -14.49 -5.07 0.71
CA PRO A 36 -14.77 -4.87 2.14
C PRO A 36 -13.57 -5.18 3.04
N ALA A 37 -12.70 -6.12 2.63
CA ALA A 37 -11.50 -6.44 3.40
C ALA A 37 -10.50 -5.27 3.40
N TYR A 38 -10.38 -4.53 2.29
CA TYR A 38 -9.58 -3.32 2.22
C TYR A 38 -10.15 -2.22 3.12
N THR A 39 -11.46 -2.02 3.09
CA THR A 39 -12.14 -1.05 3.97
C THR A 39 -11.93 -1.41 5.46
N ALA A 40 -12.08 -2.68 5.82
CA ALA A 40 -11.85 -3.15 7.18
C ALA A 40 -10.39 -2.97 7.62
N MET A 41 -9.44 -3.29 6.73
CA MET A 41 -8.02 -3.08 6.96
C MET A 41 -7.70 -1.59 7.20
N THR A 42 -8.22 -0.69 6.35
CA THR A 42 -7.98 0.75 6.49
C THR A 42 -8.47 1.26 7.84
N ARG A 43 -9.70 0.90 8.25
CA ARG A 43 -10.23 1.26 9.58
C ARG A 43 -9.35 0.72 10.71
N GLN A 44 -8.91 -0.53 10.63
CA GLN A 44 -8.04 -1.13 11.65
C GLN A 44 -6.70 -0.40 11.77
N ILE A 45 -6.10 0.01 10.65
CA ILE A 45 -4.85 0.77 10.62
C ILE A 45 -5.05 2.18 11.20
N ASP A 46 -6.16 2.85 10.84
CA ASP A 46 -6.47 4.19 11.35
C ASP A 46 -6.70 4.18 12.87
N ASP A 47 -7.47 3.20 13.38
CA ASP A 47 -7.71 3.03 14.82
C ASP A 47 -6.41 2.73 15.57
N LEU A 48 -5.54 1.91 14.99
CA LEU A 48 -4.25 1.58 15.58
C LEU A 48 -3.32 2.80 15.61
N SER A 49 -3.26 3.54 14.50
CA SER A 49 -2.50 4.77 14.38
C SER A 49 -2.92 5.79 15.42
N LYS A 50 -4.24 5.98 15.58
CA LYS A 50 -4.80 6.89 16.59
C LYS A 50 -4.40 6.49 18.01
N ARG A 51 -4.56 5.22 18.37
CA ARG A 51 -4.18 4.73 19.71
C ARG A 51 -2.70 4.94 20.00
N TRP A 52 -1.82 4.65 19.05
CA TRP A 52 -0.39 4.85 19.23
C TRP A 52 0.00 6.33 19.28
N GLN A 53 -0.68 7.18 18.50
CA GLN A 53 -0.48 8.63 18.59
C GLN A 53 -0.91 9.17 19.97
N ASP A 54 -2.04 8.69 20.50
CA ASP A 54 -2.53 9.07 21.84
C ASP A 54 -1.54 8.63 22.94
N GLU A 55 -0.94 7.43 22.81
CA GLU A 55 0.08 6.93 23.73
C GLU A 55 1.33 7.83 23.71
N VAL A 56 1.88 8.13 22.52
CA VAL A 56 3.03 9.04 22.39
C VAL A 56 2.70 10.41 22.99
N THR A 57 1.56 10.99 22.63
CA THR A 57 1.12 12.29 23.13
C THR A 57 0.94 12.30 24.65
N SER A 58 0.49 11.20 25.23
CA SER A 58 0.38 11.07 26.69
C SER A 58 1.75 11.16 27.39
N ILE A 59 2.78 10.54 26.83
CA ILE A 59 4.14 10.61 27.37
C ILE A 59 4.75 12.00 27.15
N GLU A 60 4.55 12.60 25.97
CA GLU A 60 4.99 13.99 25.68
C GLU A 60 4.37 14.98 26.68
N LYS A 61 3.07 14.86 26.98
CA LYS A 61 2.39 15.68 28.00
C LYS A 61 2.95 15.47 29.39
N LYS A 62 3.32 14.24 29.76
CA LYS A 62 3.97 13.95 31.05
C LYS A 62 5.33 14.64 31.14
N ALA A 63 6.13 14.59 30.08
CA ALA A 63 7.42 15.28 30.01
C ALA A 63 7.24 16.81 30.15
N GLU A 64 6.30 17.38 29.40
CA GLU A 64 5.97 18.81 29.46
C GLU A 64 5.52 19.24 30.87
N THR A 65 4.65 18.46 31.49
CA THR A 65 4.19 18.73 32.85
C THR A 65 5.33 18.66 33.87
N ALA A 66 6.18 17.62 33.77
CA ALA A 66 7.35 17.48 34.65
C ALA A 66 8.33 18.65 34.46
N TYR A 67 8.55 19.11 33.22
CA TYR A 67 9.39 20.26 32.92
C TYR A 67 8.83 21.56 33.49
N LYS A 68 7.51 21.83 33.35
CA LYS A 68 6.87 23.02 33.92
C LYS A 68 6.94 23.03 35.44
N SER A 69 6.72 21.88 36.07
CA SER A 69 6.86 21.73 37.55
C SER A 69 8.30 21.99 37.98
N TYR A 70 9.28 21.42 37.26
CA TYR A 70 10.69 21.65 37.53
C TYR A 70 11.06 23.13 37.43
N GLN A 71 10.61 23.83 36.38
CA GLN A 71 10.85 25.27 36.23
C GLN A 71 10.31 26.09 37.41
N GLY A 72 9.09 25.76 37.92
CA GLY A 72 8.48 26.46 39.04
C GLY A 72 9.17 26.19 40.38
N GLU A 73 9.76 25.00 40.56
CA GLU A 73 10.38 24.57 41.82
C GLU A 73 11.91 24.74 41.84
N ALA A 74 12.55 25.00 40.69
CA ALA A 74 14.00 24.94 40.51
C ALA A 74 14.80 25.80 41.49
N ALA A 75 14.25 26.96 41.92
CA ALA A 75 14.91 27.83 42.89
C ALA A 75 15.01 27.22 44.30
N PHE A 76 14.15 26.25 44.61
CA PHE A 76 14.03 25.64 45.97
C PHE A 76 14.65 24.25 46.04
N LEU A 77 15.10 23.67 44.90
CA LEU A 77 15.66 22.35 44.83
C LEU A 77 17.17 22.33 45.13
N SER A 78 17.64 21.29 45.82
CA SER A 78 19.07 20.98 45.95
C SER A 78 19.66 20.53 44.61
N ALA A 79 20.99 20.51 44.49
CA ALA A 79 21.69 20.06 43.27
C ALA A 79 21.29 18.62 42.87
N ASP A 80 21.20 17.71 43.85
CA ASP A 80 20.83 16.31 43.57
C ASP A 80 19.35 16.18 43.13
N GLN A 81 18.47 16.99 43.74
CA GLN A 81 17.06 17.02 43.36
C GLN A 81 16.87 17.57 41.95
N LYS A 82 17.62 18.64 41.58
CA LYS A 82 17.61 19.17 40.19
C LYS A 82 18.01 18.10 39.21
N LYS A 83 19.15 17.46 39.46
CA LYS A 83 19.68 16.39 38.61
C LYS A 83 18.67 15.26 38.45
N ALA A 84 18.06 14.78 39.53
CA ALA A 84 17.05 13.71 39.46
C ALA A 84 15.82 14.12 38.62
N ARG A 85 15.34 15.38 38.76
CA ARG A 85 14.23 15.91 37.95
C ARG A 85 14.58 16.01 36.47
N GLU A 86 15.76 16.54 36.13
CA GLU A 86 16.25 16.64 34.75
C GLU A 86 16.39 15.26 34.11
N GLU A 87 16.99 14.28 34.81
CA GLU A 87 17.11 12.91 34.33
C GLU A 87 15.73 12.27 34.06
N SER A 88 14.74 12.53 34.96
CA SER A 88 13.38 12.04 34.78
C SER A 88 12.70 12.64 33.53
N ILE A 89 12.87 13.94 33.29
CA ILE A 89 12.32 14.64 32.13
C ILE A 89 12.94 14.07 30.85
N VAL A 90 14.27 13.98 30.80
CA VAL A 90 15.00 13.40 29.65
C VAL A 90 14.56 11.95 29.38
N ALA A 91 14.32 11.16 30.45
CA ALA A 91 13.84 9.79 30.29
C ALA A 91 12.43 9.73 29.64
N LEU A 92 11.53 10.64 30.02
CA LEU A 92 10.18 10.74 29.41
C LEU A 92 10.26 11.19 27.95
N GLU A 93 11.07 12.20 27.64
CA GLU A 93 11.27 12.67 26.25
C GLU A 93 11.86 11.55 25.37
N LYS A 94 12.87 10.84 25.90
CA LYS A 94 13.44 9.68 25.22
C LYS A 94 12.41 8.58 25.00
N GLN A 95 11.57 8.28 25.98
CA GLN A 95 10.51 7.30 25.87
C GLN A 95 9.51 7.68 24.76
N ALA A 96 9.07 8.94 24.72
CA ALA A 96 8.17 9.43 23.67
C ALA A 96 8.82 9.31 22.28
N TYR A 97 10.08 9.69 22.15
CA TYR A 97 10.84 9.57 20.89
C TYR A 97 10.97 8.11 20.45
N ASP A 98 11.35 7.20 21.36
CA ASP A 98 11.52 5.78 21.07
C ASP A 98 10.20 5.12 20.64
N LEU A 99 9.08 5.44 21.32
CA LEU A 99 7.75 4.99 20.93
C LEU A 99 7.34 5.52 19.55
N LYS A 100 7.55 6.81 19.29
CA LYS A 100 7.24 7.42 18.00
C LYS A 100 8.04 6.76 16.87
N ARG A 101 9.32 6.51 17.08
CA ARG A 101 10.16 5.80 16.13
C ARG A 101 9.71 4.35 15.92
N LYS A 102 9.39 3.65 17.00
CA LYS A 102 8.88 2.27 16.97
C LYS A 102 7.61 2.15 16.17
N TYR A 103 6.64 3.04 16.40
CA TYR A 103 5.32 2.96 15.78
C TYR A 103 5.30 3.53 14.36
N PHE A 104 5.91 4.70 14.15
CA PHE A 104 5.78 5.51 12.93
C PHE A 104 7.08 5.66 12.14
N GLY A 105 8.18 5.05 12.58
CA GLY A 105 9.45 5.07 11.84
C GLY A 105 9.34 4.40 10.47
N PRO A 106 10.37 4.51 9.62
CA PRO A 106 10.36 3.98 8.24
C PRO A 106 9.98 2.51 8.11
N GLU A 107 10.35 1.67 9.07
CA GLU A 107 9.95 0.27 9.16
C GLU A 107 9.25 -0.01 10.49
N GLY A 108 8.49 0.97 10.96
CA GLY A 108 7.78 0.91 12.23
C GLY A 108 6.65 -0.11 12.23
N ASP A 109 6.09 -0.31 13.42
CA ASP A 109 5.05 -1.32 13.63
C ASP A 109 3.79 -1.04 12.79
N LEU A 110 3.46 0.25 12.52
CA LEU A 110 2.32 0.62 11.67
C LEU A 110 2.53 0.18 10.21
N PHE A 111 3.72 0.39 9.68
CA PHE A 111 4.08 -0.04 8.34
C PHE A 111 3.98 -1.58 8.22
N LYS A 112 4.62 -2.31 9.14
CA LYS A 112 4.58 -3.78 9.15
C LYS A 112 3.16 -4.33 9.27
N ARG A 113 2.33 -3.68 10.10
CA ARG A 113 0.94 -4.09 10.26
C ARG A 113 0.12 -3.87 9.00
N ARG A 114 0.35 -2.74 8.32
CA ARG A 114 -0.30 -2.45 7.03
C ARG A 114 0.09 -3.47 5.98
N GLU A 115 1.38 -3.77 5.83
CA GLU A 115 1.85 -4.79 4.88
C GLU A 115 1.23 -6.16 5.16
N ALA A 116 1.26 -6.60 6.42
CA ALA A 116 0.70 -7.90 6.81
C ALA A 116 -0.79 -8.03 6.50
N LEU A 117 -1.56 -6.95 6.65
CA LEU A 117 -2.99 -6.93 6.34
C LEU A 117 -3.28 -6.75 4.85
N MET A 118 -2.43 -6.00 4.14
CA MET A 118 -2.58 -5.77 2.69
C MET A 118 -2.22 -7.00 1.86
N LYS A 119 -1.22 -7.76 2.29
CA LYS A 119 -0.71 -8.90 1.54
C LYS A 119 -1.81 -9.90 1.10
N PRO A 120 -2.70 -10.41 1.96
CA PRO A 120 -3.74 -11.35 1.53
C PRO A 120 -4.73 -10.72 0.55
N ILE A 121 -4.97 -9.40 0.62
CA ILE A 121 -5.82 -8.67 -0.33
C ILE A 121 -5.13 -8.65 -1.70
N GLN A 122 -3.86 -8.27 -1.75
CA GLN A 122 -3.06 -8.26 -2.98
C GLN A 122 -2.95 -9.65 -3.61
N ASP A 123 -2.69 -10.69 -2.82
CA ASP A 123 -2.55 -12.07 -3.31
C ASP A 123 -3.86 -12.56 -3.96
N ARG A 124 -5.02 -12.17 -3.40
CA ARG A 124 -6.33 -12.50 -3.95
C ARG A 124 -6.60 -11.76 -5.27
N ILE A 125 -6.32 -10.46 -5.32
CA ILE A 125 -6.46 -9.65 -6.54
C ILE A 125 -5.51 -10.17 -7.62
N TRP A 126 -4.27 -10.47 -7.26
CA TRP A 126 -3.29 -11.05 -8.18
C TRP A 126 -3.74 -12.39 -8.76
N THR A 127 -4.39 -13.22 -7.96
CA THR A 127 -4.96 -14.50 -8.42
C THR A 127 -6.08 -14.27 -9.42
N ALA A 128 -6.98 -13.32 -9.17
CA ALA A 128 -8.05 -12.94 -10.09
C ALA A 128 -7.48 -12.38 -11.42
N MET A 129 -6.43 -11.57 -11.38
CA MET A 129 -5.74 -11.07 -12.57
C MET A 129 -5.14 -12.20 -13.41
N LYS A 130 -4.46 -13.15 -12.78
CA LYS A 130 -3.90 -14.32 -13.49
C LYS A 130 -4.99 -15.16 -14.13
N GLU A 131 -6.10 -15.35 -13.45
CA GLU A 131 -7.24 -16.08 -14.00
C GLU A 131 -7.82 -15.38 -15.21
N LEU A 132 -8.05 -14.06 -15.14
CA LEU A 132 -8.53 -13.26 -16.26
C LEU A 132 -7.55 -13.29 -17.44
N ALA A 133 -6.26 -13.08 -17.17
CA ALA A 133 -5.22 -13.10 -18.19
C ALA A 133 -5.20 -14.45 -18.95
N ARG A 134 -5.27 -15.56 -18.22
CA ARG A 134 -5.30 -16.90 -18.81
C ARG A 134 -6.54 -17.11 -19.68
N ARG A 135 -7.73 -16.68 -19.23
CA ARG A 135 -9.00 -16.82 -19.96
C ARG A 135 -9.04 -15.94 -21.21
N GLY A 136 -8.53 -14.70 -21.11
CA GLY A 136 -8.55 -13.71 -22.18
C GLY A 136 -7.36 -13.76 -23.13
N GLY A 137 -6.33 -14.58 -22.83
CA GLY A 137 -5.06 -14.57 -23.57
C GLY A 137 -4.31 -13.25 -23.41
N LEU A 138 -4.48 -12.54 -22.28
CA LEU A 138 -3.82 -11.28 -22.02
C LEU A 138 -2.33 -11.53 -21.71
N GLN A 139 -1.46 -10.76 -22.33
CA GLN A 139 -0.01 -10.82 -22.13
C GLN A 139 0.49 -9.75 -21.16
N LEU A 140 -0.28 -8.65 -20.99
CA LEU A 140 0.07 -7.54 -20.15
C LEU A 140 -1.19 -6.94 -19.53
N ILE A 141 -1.14 -6.65 -18.25
CA ILE A 141 -2.14 -5.86 -17.51
C ILE A 141 -1.41 -4.69 -16.86
N ILE A 142 -1.87 -3.48 -17.12
CA ILE A 142 -1.28 -2.24 -16.62
C ILE A 142 -2.25 -1.59 -15.64
N ASP A 143 -1.75 -1.21 -14.46
CA ASP A 143 -2.52 -0.42 -13.51
C ASP A 143 -2.58 1.05 -13.96
N ARG A 144 -3.76 1.50 -14.38
CA ARG A 144 -3.99 2.88 -14.82
C ARG A 144 -4.06 3.88 -13.67
N SER A 145 -4.34 3.42 -12.44
CA SER A 145 -4.42 4.31 -11.27
C SER A 145 -3.05 4.83 -10.83
N SER A 146 -1.98 4.07 -11.12
CA SER A 146 -0.60 4.41 -10.79
C SER A 146 0.24 4.87 -11.99
N SER A 147 -0.25 4.66 -13.22
CA SER A 147 0.48 4.94 -14.47
C SER A 147 -0.02 6.22 -15.15
N LYS A 148 0.90 6.98 -15.76
CA LYS A 148 0.54 8.15 -16.58
C LYS A 148 0.06 7.69 -17.98
N ILE A 149 -1.17 7.26 -18.07
CA ILE A 149 -1.81 6.92 -19.36
C ILE A 149 -2.56 8.16 -19.86
N VAL A 150 -2.17 8.68 -21.03
CA VAL A 150 -2.78 9.87 -21.61
C VAL A 150 -4.10 9.53 -22.31
N TYR A 151 -4.17 8.39 -22.97
CA TYR A 151 -5.35 7.87 -23.63
C TYR A 151 -5.33 6.34 -23.64
N ALA A 152 -6.48 5.74 -23.45
CA ALA A 152 -6.72 4.33 -23.68
C ALA A 152 -8.17 4.12 -24.10
N ASP A 153 -8.39 3.14 -24.96
CA ASP A 153 -9.74 2.72 -25.30
C ASP A 153 -10.43 2.15 -24.04
N PRO A 154 -11.65 2.61 -23.69
CA PRO A 154 -12.41 2.07 -22.54
C PRO A 154 -12.59 0.55 -22.58
N ALA A 155 -12.62 -0.06 -23.76
CA ALA A 155 -12.74 -1.51 -23.92
C ALA A 155 -11.52 -2.29 -23.36
N LEU A 156 -10.39 -1.62 -23.13
CA LEU A 156 -9.22 -2.24 -22.51
C LEU A 156 -9.34 -2.35 -20.99
N ASP A 157 -10.28 -1.63 -20.38
CA ASP A 157 -10.46 -1.64 -18.92
C ASP A 157 -11.20 -2.91 -18.47
N VAL A 158 -10.52 -3.72 -17.70
CA VAL A 158 -11.03 -5.00 -17.17
C VAL A 158 -11.29 -4.97 -15.67
N SER A 159 -11.32 -3.78 -15.06
CA SER A 159 -11.48 -3.61 -13.61
C SER A 159 -12.76 -4.27 -13.08
N GLU A 160 -13.90 -4.08 -13.75
CA GLU A 160 -15.18 -4.71 -13.37
C GLU A 160 -15.14 -6.24 -13.53
N SER A 161 -14.38 -6.75 -14.50
CA SER A 161 -14.18 -8.19 -14.65
C SER A 161 -13.41 -8.77 -13.46
N ILE A 162 -12.40 -8.06 -12.96
CA ILE A 162 -11.67 -8.45 -11.74
C ILE A 162 -12.59 -8.40 -10.52
N VAL A 163 -13.37 -7.33 -10.36
CA VAL A 163 -14.36 -7.19 -9.29
C VAL A 163 -15.36 -8.35 -9.30
N SER A 164 -15.79 -8.76 -10.50
CA SER A 164 -16.70 -9.91 -10.67
C SER A 164 -16.06 -11.24 -10.27
N ILE A 165 -14.81 -11.50 -10.69
CA ILE A 165 -14.06 -12.72 -10.32
C ILE A 165 -13.84 -12.77 -8.81
N LEU A 166 -13.63 -11.63 -8.15
CA LEU A 166 -13.47 -11.53 -6.70
C LEU A 166 -14.80 -11.70 -5.94
N GLY A 167 -15.94 -11.76 -6.63
CA GLY A 167 -17.27 -11.86 -6.01
C GLY A 167 -17.71 -10.58 -5.30
N LEU A 168 -17.22 -9.42 -5.76
CA LEU A 168 -17.49 -8.10 -5.15
C LEU A 168 -18.58 -7.32 -5.91
N SER A 169 -19.09 -7.85 -7.01
CA SER A 169 -20.20 -7.26 -7.80
C SER A 169 -21.51 -7.32 -7.01
N GLY A 170 -22.14 -6.17 -6.74
CA GLY A 170 -23.47 -6.12 -6.13
C GLY A 170 -23.52 -5.96 -4.60
N ARG A 171 -22.45 -5.47 -3.99
CA ARG A 171 -22.46 -5.04 -2.58
C ARG A 171 -22.32 -3.54 -2.45
#